data_151f97ace559c4d93b27da9ff3e00a9e
#
_entry.id   151f97ace559c4d93b27da9ff3e00a9e
#
_cell.length_a   1.000
_cell.length_b   1.000
_cell.length_c   1.000
_cell.angle_alpha   90.00
_cell.angle_beta   90.00
_cell.angle_gamma   90.00
#
_symmetry.space_group_name_H-M   'P 1'
#
loop_
_entity.id
_entity.type
_entity.pdbx_description
1 polymer ?
#
loop_
_entity_poly.entity_id
_entity_poly.type
_entity_poly.pdbx_seq_one_letter_code
_entity_poly.pdbx_strand_id
1 'polypeptide(L)'
;MYELILANERDNMGLKEELGLKTDFASPAHEALLNIYYTASIMKKRADDFFGQFGLTDVQFNLMNLLYYESGKEGGLSQAQISDMMLVNRANITSLVDRMEKAELVSRTAHATDRRYNVIKLTSKGKHLYTKVEPHYLEQVKDAMAPLDATELKRMAGMLEKVRRTLRV
;
A
#
# COMPACT_ATOMS: atom_id res chain seq x y z
N MET A 1 -32.52 8.89 -14.18
CA MET A 1 -32.44 10.35 -13.88
C MET A 1 -32.15 10.62 -12.41
N TYR A 2 -32.85 9.98 -11.46
CA TYR A 2 -32.61 10.15 -10.00
C TYR A 2 -31.22 9.63 -9.57
N GLU A 3 -30.75 8.50 -10.09
CA GLU A 3 -29.40 7.95 -9.79
C GLU A 3 -28.27 8.82 -10.35
N LEU A 4 -28.47 9.46 -11.49
CA LEU A 4 -27.52 10.43 -12.06
C LEU A 4 -27.41 11.72 -11.25
N ILE A 5 -28.51 12.18 -10.64
CA ILE A 5 -28.53 13.36 -9.77
C ILE A 5 -27.82 13.03 -8.45
N LEU A 6 -28.06 11.87 -7.86
CA LEU A 6 -27.40 11.41 -6.64
C LEU A 6 -25.89 11.10 -6.85
N ALA A 7 -25.48 10.66 -8.03
CA ALA A 7 -24.08 10.50 -8.38
C ALA A 7 -23.38 11.86 -8.49
N ASN A 8 -24.02 12.84 -9.14
CA ASN A 8 -23.46 14.19 -9.33
C ASN A 8 -23.39 15.00 -8.01
N GLU A 9 -24.28 14.72 -7.05
CA GLU A 9 -24.22 15.33 -5.71
C GLU A 9 -23.06 14.74 -4.87
N ARG A 10 -22.73 13.46 -5.04
CA ARG A 10 -21.60 12.83 -4.35
C ARG A 10 -20.24 13.31 -4.88
N ASP A 11 -20.15 13.61 -6.17
CA ASP A 11 -18.90 14.06 -6.81
C ASP A 11 -18.47 15.48 -6.37
N ASN A 12 -19.36 16.22 -5.68
CA ASN A 12 -19.10 17.58 -5.21
C ASN A 12 -19.12 17.71 -3.67
N MET A 13 -19.23 16.60 -2.92
CA MET A 13 -19.24 16.63 -1.47
C MET A 13 -17.82 16.70 -0.92
N GLY A 14 -17.56 17.71 -0.09
CA GLY A 14 -16.32 17.77 0.70
C GLY A 14 -16.32 16.77 1.86
N LEU A 15 -15.18 16.56 2.48
CA LEU A 15 -15.03 15.61 3.59
C LEU A 15 -15.98 15.91 4.77
N LYS A 16 -16.32 17.17 4.99
CA LYS A 16 -17.27 17.56 6.03
C LYS A 16 -18.64 16.93 5.79
N GLU A 17 -19.13 17.02 4.58
CA GLU A 17 -20.42 16.47 4.15
C GLU A 17 -20.39 14.93 4.13
N GLU A 18 -19.31 14.34 3.62
CA GLU A 18 -19.12 12.88 3.61
C GLU A 18 -19.18 12.27 5.02
N LEU A 19 -18.59 12.96 6.00
CA LEU A 19 -18.58 12.54 7.41
C LEU A 19 -19.82 12.98 8.20
N GLY A 20 -20.71 13.79 7.62
CA GLY A 20 -21.90 14.35 8.31
C GLY A 20 -21.53 15.26 9.50
N LEU A 21 -20.40 15.98 9.42
CA LEU A 21 -19.94 16.82 10.52
C LEU A 21 -20.82 18.05 10.67
N LYS A 22 -21.22 18.34 11.92
CA LYS A 22 -22.02 19.52 12.26
C LYS A 22 -21.23 20.81 12.35
N THR A 23 -19.91 20.71 12.58
CA THR A 23 -19.01 21.84 12.78
C THR A 23 -17.93 21.86 11.69
N ASP A 24 -17.40 23.05 11.41
CA ASP A 24 -16.30 23.22 10.47
C ASP A 24 -14.99 22.65 11.04
N PHE A 25 -14.04 22.37 10.15
CA PHE A 25 -12.69 22.00 10.57
C PHE A 25 -12.02 23.18 11.30
N ALA A 26 -11.19 22.88 12.29
CA ALA A 26 -10.49 23.89 13.08
C ALA A 26 -9.52 24.75 12.24
N SER A 27 -9.04 24.22 11.12
CA SER A 27 -8.18 24.92 10.17
C SER A 27 -8.08 24.13 8.86
N PRO A 28 -7.60 24.76 7.77
CA PRO A 28 -7.29 24.03 6.52
C PRO A 28 -6.25 22.90 6.71
N ALA A 29 -5.31 23.06 7.66
CA ALA A 29 -4.36 22.01 7.99
C ALA A 29 -5.02 20.79 8.64
N HIS A 30 -6.00 21.00 9.51
CA HIS A 30 -6.79 19.93 10.12
C HIS A 30 -7.64 19.20 9.07
N GLU A 31 -8.31 19.93 8.20
CA GLU A 31 -9.06 19.36 7.09
C GLU A 31 -8.19 18.51 6.17
N ALA A 32 -7.03 19.02 5.75
CA ALA A 32 -6.08 18.29 4.90
C ALA A 32 -5.58 17.01 5.58
N LEU A 33 -5.27 17.06 6.88
CA LEU A 33 -4.85 15.89 7.65
C LEU A 33 -5.94 14.82 7.69
N LEU A 34 -7.19 15.21 7.96
CA LEU A 34 -8.31 14.28 8.00
C LEU A 34 -8.61 13.69 6.63
N ASN A 35 -8.49 14.48 5.54
CA ASN A 35 -8.59 13.95 4.17
C ASN A 35 -7.55 12.86 3.89
N ILE A 36 -6.30 13.05 4.32
CA ILE A 36 -5.26 12.02 4.17
C ILE A 36 -5.65 10.74 4.91
N TYR A 37 -6.06 10.82 6.18
CA TYR A 37 -6.43 9.64 6.97
C TYR A 37 -7.67 8.94 6.42
N TYR A 38 -8.70 9.69 6.07
CA TYR A 38 -9.95 9.13 5.57
C TYR A 38 -9.76 8.45 4.22
N THR A 39 -9.07 9.12 3.28
CA THR A 39 -8.75 8.56 1.97
C THR A 39 -7.89 7.30 2.10
N ALA A 40 -6.85 7.33 2.95
CA ALA A 40 -6.02 6.16 3.21
C ALA A 40 -6.81 4.98 3.78
N SER A 41 -7.79 5.25 4.66
CA SER A 41 -8.66 4.21 5.24
C SER A 41 -9.57 3.56 4.19
N ILE A 42 -10.15 4.37 3.28
CA ILE A 42 -10.95 3.87 2.15
C ILE A 42 -10.09 3.02 1.22
N MET A 43 -8.90 3.53 0.85
CA MET A 43 -7.96 2.80 -0.02
C MET A 43 -7.54 1.46 0.60
N LYS A 44 -7.25 1.47 1.90
CA LYS A 44 -6.91 0.23 2.62
C LYS A 44 -8.04 -0.79 2.59
N LYS A 45 -9.28 -0.38 2.87
CA LYS A 45 -10.45 -1.27 2.81
C LYS A 45 -10.61 -1.87 1.42
N ARG A 46 -10.54 -1.04 0.36
CA ARG A 46 -10.60 -1.52 -1.03
C ARG A 46 -9.47 -2.48 -1.37
N ALA A 47 -8.26 -2.24 -0.88
CA ALA A 47 -7.12 -3.12 -1.07
C ALA A 47 -7.33 -4.46 -0.36
N ASP A 48 -7.81 -4.48 0.89
CA ASP A 48 -8.12 -5.70 1.62
C ASP A 48 -9.20 -6.54 0.89
N ASP A 49 -10.28 -5.91 0.41
CA ASP A 49 -11.34 -6.56 -0.36
C ASP A 49 -10.80 -7.12 -1.70
N PHE A 50 -9.96 -6.36 -2.39
CA PHE A 50 -9.35 -6.78 -3.66
C PHE A 50 -8.39 -7.95 -3.47
N PHE A 51 -7.40 -7.83 -2.58
CA PHE A 51 -6.41 -8.89 -2.37
C PHE A 51 -7.01 -10.14 -1.74
N GLY A 52 -8.09 -9.99 -0.96
CA GLY A 52 -8.85 -11.12 -0.40
C GLY A 52 -9.35 -12.10 -1.45
N GLN A 53 -9.68 -11.63 -2.67
CA GLN A 53 -10.10 -12.47 -3.80
C GLN A 53 -8.98 -13.43 -4.28
N PHE A 54 -7.72 -13.10 -3.98
CA PHE A 54 -6.54 -13.91 -4.31
C PHE A 54 -5.97 -14.65 -3.10
N GLY A 55 -6.67 -14.61 -1.95
CA GLY A 55 -6.20 -15.19 -0.70
C GLY A 55 -5.00 -14.46 -0.08
N LEU A 56 -4.84 -13.18 -0.42
CA LEU A 56 -3.79 -12.30 0.08
C LEU A 56 -4.37 -11.20 0.97
N THR A 57 -3.52 -10.64 1.82
CA THR A 57 -3.74 -9.33 2.43
C THR A 57 -2.92 -8.27 1.71
N ASP A 58 -3.30 -7.00 1.83
CA ASP A 58 -2.54 -5.85 1.33
C ASP A 58 -1.05 -5.91 1.75
N VAL A 59 -0.78 -6.19 3.03
CA VAL A 59 0.59 -6.27 3.56
C VAL A 59 1.39 -7.43 2.94
N GLN A 60 0.74 -8.58 2.64
CA GLN A 60 1.39 -9.69 1.97
C GLN A 60 1.73 -9.35 0.52
N PHE A 61 0.80 -8.73 -0.21
CA PHE A 61 1.08 -8.29 -1.57
C PHE A 61 2.20 -7.25 -1.62
N ASN A 62 2.20 -6.27 -0.71
CA ASN A 62 3.26 -5.27 -0.61
C ASN A 62 4.64 -5.88 -0.35
N LEU A 63 4.73 -6.90 0.51
CA LEU A 63 5.98 -7.64 0.69
C LEU A 63 6.39 -8.38 -0.59
N MET A 64 5.46 -9.02 -1.29
CA MET A 64 5.75 -9.71 -2.55
C MET A 64 6.24 -8.72 -3.62
N ASN A 65 5.63 -7.54 -3.70
CA ASN A 65 6.01 -6.44 -4.59
C ASN A 65 7.46 -5.98 -4.32
N LEU A 66 7.81 -5.73 -3.06
CA LEU A 66 9.17 -5.38 -2.67
C LEU A 66 10.17 -6.49 -3.05
N LEU A 67 9.85 -7.74 -2.74
CA LEU A 67 10.73 -8.87 -3.09
C LEU A 67 10.87 -9.08 -4.60
N TYR A 68 9.86 -8.73 -5.38
CA TYR A 68 9.90 -8.88 -6.83
C TYR A 68 10.79 -7.82 -7.50
N TYR A 69 10.69 -6.56 -7.06
CA TYR A 69 11.39 -5.46 -7.71
C TYR A 69 12.73 -5.08 -7.05
N GLU A 70 12.85 -5.21 -5.72
CA GLU A 70 13.97 -4.66 -4.97
C GLU A 70 15.00 -5.72 -4.51
N SER A 71 14.80 -6.98 -4.88
CA SER A 71 15.69 -8.08 -4.44
C SER A 71 17.13 -8.01 -4.96
N GLY A 72 17.44 -7.15 -5.92
CA GLY A 72 18.79 -6.93 -6.44
C GLY A 72 19.49 -8.21 -6.91
N LYS A 73 20.82 -8.17 -6.96
CA LYS A 73 21.66 -9.32 -7.38
C LYS A 73 21.62 -10.49 -6.40
N GLU A 74 21.38 -10.22 -5.12
CA GLU A 74 21.27 -11.23 -4.06
C GLU A 74 19.97 -12.04 -4.16
N GLY A 75 19.00 -11.55 -4.94
CA GLY A 75 17.71 -12.19 -5.17
C GLY A 75 16.81 -12.23 -3.93
N GLY A 76 17.05 -11.36 -2.92
CA GLY A 76 16.24 -11.29 -1.71
C GLY A 76 16.55 -10.06 -0.86
N LEU A 77 15.75 -9.83 0.17
CA LEU A 77 15.90 -8.74 1.13
C LEU A 77 16.01 -9.30 2.56
N SER A 78 16.84 -8.67 3.39
CA SER A 78 16.86 -8.94 4.83
C SER A 78 15.60 -8.43 5.52
N GLN A 79 15.23 -8.99 6.67
CA GLN A 79 14.09 -8.49 7.46
C GLN A 79 14.27 -7.02 7.87
N ALA A 80 15.49 -6.55 8.07
CA ALA A 80 15.78 -5.16 8.38
C ALA A 80 15.41 -4.25 7.19
N GLN A 81 15.89 -4.58 5.98
CA GLN A 81 15.52 -3.82 4.77
C GLN A 81 14.02 -3.80 4.54
N ILE A 82 13.34 -4.94 4.67
CA ILE A 82 11.87 -5.02 4.55
C ILE A 82 11.19 -4.13 5.59
N SER A 83 11.63 -4.18 6.84
CA SER A 83 11.11 -3.35 7.94
C SER A 83 11.22 -1.86 7.63
N ASP A 84 12.38 -1.43 7.18
CA ASP A 84 12.65 -0.03 6.84
C ASP A 84 11.83 0.44 5.63
N MET A 85 11.73 -0.38 4.59
CA MET A 85 10.99 -0.05 3.36
C MET A 85 9.47 -0.03 3.58
N MET A 86 8.94 -0.94 4.40
CA MET A 86 7.50 -1.01 4.71
C MET A 86 7.08 -0.10 5.87
N LEU A 87 8.01 0.54 6.57
CA LEU A 87 7.76 1.32 7.80
C LEU A 87 7.00 0.52 8.87
N VAL A 88 7.35 -0.76 9.01
CA VAL A 88 6.73 -1.71 9.93
C VAL A 88 7.80 -2.25 10.87
N ASN A 89 7.47 -2.42 12.15
CA ASN A 89 8.46 -2.93 13.10
C ASN A 89 8.88 -4.38 12.77
N ARG A 90 10.11 -4.76 13.18
CA ARG A 90 10.72 -6.06 12.85
C ARG A 90 9.92 -7.26 13.36
N ALA A 91 9.26 -7.14 14.50
CA ALA A 91 8.45 -8.23 15.04
C ALA A 91 7.24 -8.54 14.13
N ASN A 92 6.60 -7.51 13.61
CA ASN A 92 5.50 -7.67 12.65
C ASN A 92 5.99 -8.26 11.32
N ILE A 93 7.18 -7.86 10.84
CA ILE A 93 7.79 -8.45 9.64
C ILE A 93 8.11 -9.94 9.88
N THR A 94 8.65 -10.30 11.04
CA THR A 94 8.90 -11.73 11.38
C THR A 94 7.61 -12.54 11.29
N SER A 95 6.54 -12.09 11.93
CA SER A 95 5.23 -12.76 11.92
C SER A 95 4.61 -12.81 10.51
N LEU A 96 4.81 -11.78 9.69
CA LEU A 96 4.36 -11.74 8.30
C LEU A 96 5.10 -12.78 7.48
N VAL A 97 6.43 -12.79 7.55
CA VAL A 97 7.29 -13.74 6.81
C VAL A 97 7.00 -15.17 7.23
N ASP A 98 6.80 -15.45 8.53
CA ASP A 98 6.47 -16.80 9.02
C ASP A 98 5.16 -17.33 8.40
N ARG A 99 4.14 -16.46 8.30
CA ARG A 99 2.86 -16.83 7.66
C ARG A 99 3.04 -17.07 6.17
N MET A 100 3.81 -16.23 5.48
CA MET A 100 4.04 -16.37 4.05
C MET A 100 4.95 -17.56 3.71
N GLU A 101 5.87 -17.92 4.59
CA GLU A 101 6.69 -19.12 4.46
C GLU A 101 5.86 -20.40 4.63
N LYS A 102 4.95 -20.43 5.63
CA LYS A 102 3.96 -21.51 5.78
C LYS A 102 3.04 -21.67 4.57
N ALA A 103 2.71 -20.55 3.90
CA ALA A 103 1.94 -20.55 2.66
C ALA A 103 2.81 -20.86 1.41
N GLU A 104 4.11 -21.10 1.61
CA GLU A 104 5.09 -21.36 0.53
C GLU A 104 5.24 -20.22 -0.48
N LEU A 105 4.92 -18.99 -0.10
CA LEU A 105 5.04 -17.81 -0.97
C LEU A 105 6.44 -17.21 -0.92
N VAL A 106 7.10 -17.32 0.22
CA VAL A 106 8.48 -16.88 0.43
C VAL A 106 9.32 -17.98 1.07
N SER A 107 10.64 -17.83 1.02
CA SER A 107 11.59 -18.70 1.73
C SER A 107 12.68 -17.86 2.36
N ARG A 108 13.23 -18.34 3.49
CA ARG A 108 14.44 -17.81 4.11
C ARG A 108 15.64 -18.58 3.59
N THR A 109 16.65 -17.87 3.11
CA THR A 109 17.93 -18.45 2.71
C THR A 109 19.07 -17.70 3.38
N ALA A 110 20.17 -18.42 3.72
CA ALA A 110 21.35 -17.75 4.22
C ALA A 110 21.86 -16.74 3.18
N HIS A 111 22.31 -15.57 3.64
CA HIS A 111 22.93 -14.58 2.76
C HIS A 111 24.21 -15.17 2.13
N ALA A 112 24.44 -14.87 0.85
CA ALA A 112 25.52 -15.51 0.10
C ALA A 112 26.93 -15.27 0.69
N THR A 113 27.18 -14.05 1.18
CA THR A 113 28.48 -13.63 1.72
C THR A 113 28.54 -13.55 3.24
N ASP A 114 27.41 -13.45 3.94
CA ASP A 114 27.37 -13.44 5.41
C ASP A 114 26.24 -14.33 5.93
N ARG A 115 26.58 -15.54 6.34
CA ARG A 115 25.65 -16.56 6.83
C ARG A 115 25.00 -16.22 8.19
N ARG A 116 25.39 -15.12 8.85
CA ARG A 116 24.82 -14.72 10.15
C ARG A 116 23.42 -14.16 10.05
N TYR A 117 22.95 -13.79 8.84
CA TYR A 117 21.59 -13.36 8.61
C TYR A 117 20.97 -14.01 7.38
N ASN A 118 19.63 -14.06 7.38
CA ASN A 118 18.87 -14.62 6.28
C ASN A 118 18.32 -13.51 5.40
N VAL A 119 18.21 -13.81 4.12
CA VAL A 119 17.43 -13.04 3.15
C VAL A 119 16.12 -13.75 2.83
N ILE A 120 15.08 -12.97 2.63
CA ILE A 120 13.75 -13.42 2.25
C ILE A 120 13.67 -13.33 0.73
N LYS A 121 13.19 -14.40 0.09
CA LYS A 121 13.02 -14.51 -1.36
C LYS A 121 11.63 -14.99 -1.70
N LEU A 122 11.11 -14.57 -2.85
CA LEU A 122 9.92 -15.21 -3.42
C LEU A 122 10.26 -16.63 -3.87
N THR A 123 9.39 -17.57 -3.55
CA THR A 123 9.41 -18.91 -4.16
C THR A 123 8.87 -18.85 -5.59
N SER A 124 8.96 -19.96 -6.34
CA SER A 124 8.30 -20.07 -7.65
C SER A 124 6.79 -19.89 -7.55
N LYS A 125 6.15 -20.43 -6.49
CA LYS A 125 4.73 -20.25 -6.19
C LYS A 125 4.40 -18.77 -5.90
N GLY A 126 5.22 -18.11 -5.07
CA GLY A 126 5.06 -16.69 -4.77
C GLY A 126 5.20 -15.82 -6.01
N LYS A 127 6.21 -16.05 -6.85
CA LYS A 127 6.39 -15.32 -8.11
C LYS A 127 5.19 -15.50 -9.05
N HIS A 128 4.73 -16.74 -9.21
CA HIS A 128 3.57 -17.03 -10.05
C HIS A 128 2.30 -16.31 -9.55
N LEU A 129 2.03 -16.36 -8.24
CA LEU A 129 0.90 -15.65 -7.66
C LEU A 129 1.03 -14.14 -7.84
N TYR A 130 2.22 -13.58 -7.59
CA TYR A 130 2.49 -12.15 -7.77
C TYR A 130 2.20 -11.70 -9.21
N THR A 131 2.80 -12.36 -10.21
CA THR A 131 2.63 -12.02 -11.63
C THR A 131 1.19 -12.19 -12.12
N LYS A 132 0.38 -13.05 -11.47
CA LYS A 132 -1.05 -13.19 -11.73
C LYS A 132 -1.85 -12.00 -11.18
N VAL A 133 -1.49 -11.48 -10.01
CA VAL A 133 -2.26 -10.44 -9.30
C VAL A 133 -1.87 -9.02 -9.76
N GLU A 134 -0.59 -8.79 -10.02
CA GLU A 134 -0.04 -7.47 -10.34
C GLU A 134 -0.77 -6.72 -11.46
N PRO A 135 -1.11 -7.31 -12.63
CA PRO A 135 -1.83 -6.59 -13.68
C PRO A 135 -3.19 -6.05 -13.22
N HIS A 136 -3.93 -6.85 -12.46
CA HIS A 136 -5.22 -6.45 -11.90
C HIS A 136 -5.07 -5.36 -10.83
N TYR A 137 -4.02 -5.43 -10.02
CA TYR A 137 -3.69 -4.35 -9.07
C TYR A 137 -3.38 -3.03 -9.79
N LEU A 138 -2.62 -3.07 -10.88
CA LEU A 138 -2.32 -1.86 -11.65
C LEU A 138 -3.58 -1.24 -12.28
N GLU A 139 -4.55 -2.06 -12.69
CA GLU A 139 -5.88 -1.56 -13.12
C GLU A 139 -6.61 -0.88 -11.95
N GLN A 140 -6.62 -1.48 -10.75
CA GLN A 140 -7.23 -0.84 -9.56
C GLN A 140 -6.57 0.50 -9.21
N VAL A 141 -5.24 0.60 -9.35
CA VAL A 141 -4.51 1.86 -9.14
C VAL A 141 -4.92 2.91 -10.19
N LYS A 142 -5.00 2.51 -11.45
CA LYS A 142 -5.43 3.38 -12.54
C LYS A 142 -6.85 3.91 -12.30
N ASP A 143 -7.78 3.05 -11.95
CA ASP A 143 -9.18 3.42 -11.70
C ASP A 143 -9.31 4.35 -10.49
N ALA A 144 -8.58 4.05 -9.41
CA ALA A 144 -8.59 4.90 -8.22
C ALA A 144 -8.03 6.31 -8.45
N MET A 145 -7.12 6.46 -9.42
CA MET A 145 -6.47 7.71 -9.76
C MET A 145 -7.07 8.39 -11.01
N ALA A 146 -8.03 7.76 -11.68
CA ALA A 146 -8.64 8.26 -12.91
C ALA A 146 -9.23 9.67 -12.84
N PRO A 147 -9.76 10.15 -11.68
CA PRO A 147 -10.24 11.53 -11.58
C PRO A 147 -9.18 12.62 -11.72
N LEU A 148 -7.88 12.27 -11.63
CA LEU A 148 -6.76 13.22 -11.63
C LEU A 148 -5.97 13.14 -12.92
N ASP A 149 -5.64 14.30 -13.50
CA ASP A 149 -4.70 14.35 -14.61
C ASP A 149 -3.24 14.15 -14.18
N ALA A 150 -2.33 14.01 -15.15
CA ALA A 150 -0.91 13.75 -14.87
C ALA A 150 -0.22 14.88 -14.08
N THR A 151 -0.70 16.13 -14.21
CA THR A 151 -0.17 17.29 -13.49
C THR A 151 -0.64 17.27 -12.04
N GLU A 152 -1.91 16.97 -11.83
CA GLU A 152 -2.54 16.84 -10.52
C GLU A 152 -1.92 15.68 -9.72
N LEU A 153 -1.69 14.53 -10.36
CA LEU A 153 -0.99 13.39 -9.75
C LEU A 153 0.41 13.76 -9.27
N LYS A 154 1.20 14.45 -10.11
CA LYS A 154 2.54 14.93 -9.72
C LYS A 154 2.48 15.94 -8.58
N ARG A 155 1.51 16.87 -8.61
CA ARG A 155 1.30 17.87 -7.56
C ARG A 155 0.93 17.21 -6.25
N MET A 156 0.00 16.26 -6.25
CA MET A 156 -0.41 15.50 -5.07
C MET A 156 0.77 14.74 -4.46
N ALA A 157 1.53 14.00 -5.27
CA ALA A 157 2.73 13.30 -4.81
C ALA A 157 3.73 14.25 -4.14
N GLY A 158 4.03 15.39 -4.78
CA GLY A 158 4.95 16.41 -4.25
C GLY A 158 4.46 17.05 -2.95
N MET A 159 3.14 17.27 -2.79
CA MET A 159 2.58 17.77 -1.53
C MET A 159 2.72 16.74 -0.39
N LEU A 160 2.41 15.48 -0.65
CA LEU A 160 2.57 14.39 0.33
C LEU A 160 4.05 14.19 0.71
N GLU A 161 4.99 14.36 -0.22
CA GLU A 161 6.42 14.32 0.07
C GLU A 161 6.86 15.47 0.99
N LYS A 162 6.34 16.67 0.80
CA LYS A 162 6.61 17.82 1.70
C LYS A 162 6.13 17.51 3.12
N VAL A 163 4.92 17.00 3.27
CA VAL A 163 4.38 16.60 4.58
C VAL A 163 5.26 15.53 5.23
N ARG A 164 5.62 14.46 4.49
CA ARG A 164 6.47 13.37 5.03
C ARG A 164 7.83 13.84 5.52
N ARG A 165 8.44 14.87 4.90
CA ARG A 165 9.74 15.39 5.34
C ARG A 165 9.69 15.98 6.73
N THR A 166 8.57 16.55 7.16
CA THR A 166 8.41 17.11 8.51
C THR A 166 8.09 16.04 9.57
N LEU A 167 7.68 14.83 9.14
CA LEU A 167 7.32 13.74 10.03
C LEU A 167 8.45 12.73 10.27
N ARG A 168 9.51 12.78 9.46
CA ARG A 168 10.71 11.95 9.66
C ARG A 168 11.60 12.64 10.68
N VAL A 169 11.72 12.02 11.85
CA VAL A 169 12.71 12.35 12.89
C VAL A 169 14.01 11.63 12.60
#